data_785ff855858e8f39a461ea1df3075042
#
_entry.id   785ff855858e8f39a461ea1df3075042
#
_cell.length_a   1.000
_cell.length_b   1.000
_cell.length_c   1.000
_cell.angle_alpha   90.00
_cell.angle_beta   90.00
_cell.angle_gamma   90.00
#
_symmetry.space_group_name_H-M   'P 1'
#
loop_
_entity.id
_entity.type
_entity.pdbx_description
1 polymer ?
#
loop_
_entity_poly.entity_id
_entity_poly.type
_entity_poly.pdbx_seq_one_letter_code
_entity_poly.pdbx_strand_id
1 'polypeptide(L)'
;MISPSLHPDPISAVCEPRSRWAFGLTPRAIWLLIAGFLLLVPGFWDGRLAYSMLAWDALVLAASFLDGRRLPRASQLIAGRSWSNAPALDSETEIELTIENRGHMIIDCRLVDDLPPALVTEPATHQITAFPRVPASFRYRVEPSERGDWQTGWLYVRYRSPLGLAERWARAPLTQTVRVYPALRTGEEQQIFLARSRQIDLQLRQVRQRGLGRDFESLREYREGDDLRDLCWTATARRGSPITRQYQTERSQPVWIVLDCGRLMRSRVAAKSPGKSMLPVAEPGARVHSKLDHACTTAVALAQLALYSGDRVGLLAYGSGLQQRLLPGRGAAHMRQFIESLAQVHAESGEADHLRATATLNRLQPRRALILWVTDLAETAMRPEVIDGAVQLLRRHVLLFVAMAQPEVESIAQARPKNLEQMFRAAAAQEMAGRRELLLARLHEHGALTLDLNPEELTSSVLNQYLTIKERAMV
;
A
#
# COMPACT_ATOMS: atom_id res chain seq x y z
N MET A 1 -8.63 20.57 14.65
CA MET A 1 -7.65 19.56 14.24
C MET A 1 -7.88 19.29 12.77
N ILE A 2 -6.97 19.72 11.92
CA ILE A 2 -7.00 19.49 10.47
C ILE A 2 -6.85 17.99 10.27
N SER A 3 -7.83 17.33 9.66
CA SER A 3 -7.72 15.93 9.29
C SER A 3 -6.49 15.79 8.38
N PRO A 4 -5.50 14.93 8.70
CA PRO A 4 -4.39 14.71 7.79
C PRO A 4 -4.96 14.24 6.45
N SER A 5 -4.67 14.97 5.39
CA SER A 5 -4.95 14.53 4.03
C SER A 5 -4.11 13.27 3.78
N LEU A 6 -4.70 12.23 3.20
CA LEU A 6 -3.96 11.03 2.78
C LEU A 6 -2.90 11.35 1.70
N HIS A 7 -2.97 12.55 1.11
CA HIS A 7 -2.01 13.02 0.11
C HIS A 7 -0.76 13.58 0.76
N PRO A 8 0.43 13.30 0.22
CA PRO A 8 1.63 14.03 0.58
C PRO A 8 1.46 15.51 0.24
N ASP A 9 1.84 16.40 1.17
CA ASP A 9 1.76 17.83 0.95
C ASP A 9 2.68 18.25 -0.21
N PRO A 10 2.28 19.23 -1.06
CA PRO A 10 3.12 19.76 -2.10
C PRO A 10 4.36 20.44 -1.48
N ILE A 11 5.54 20.09 -1.97
CA ILE A 11 6.79 20.66 -1.51
C ILE A 11 7.43 21.50 -2.62
N SER A 12 7.99 22.66 -2.25
CA SER A 12 8.76 23.48 -3.15
C SER A 12 10.01 24.03 -2.45
N ALA A 13 11.10 24.13 -3.20
CA ALA A 13 12.36 24.61 -2.68
C ALA A 13 13.12 25.42 -3.73
N VAL A 14 13.93 26.37 -3.27
CA VAL A 14 14.87 27.10 -4.11
C VAL A 14 16.00 26.16 -4.50
N CYS A 15 16.37 26.16 -5.78
CA CYS A 15 17.46 25.33 -6.26
C CYS A 15 18.83 25.84 -5.77
N GLU A 16 19.70 24.89 -5.48
CA GLU A 16 21.09 25.11 -5.11
C GLU A 16 22.01 24.63 -6.22
N PRO A 17 23.22 25.22 -6.40
CA PRO A 17 24.17 24.70 -7.34
C PRO A 17 24.64 23.30 -6.90
N ARG A 18 24.71 22.35 -7.82
CA ARG A 18 25.13 20.97 -7.51
C ARG A 18 26.56 20.89 -6.98
N SER A 19 27.44 21.79 -7.42
CA SER A 19 28.85 21.86 -6.99
C SER A 19 29.36 23.29 -7.14
N ARG A 20 30.58 23.57 -6.63
CA ARG A 20 31.26 24.86 -6.85
C ARG A 20 31.45 25.20 -8.33
N TRP A 21 31.60 24.20 -9.19
CA TRP A 21 31.74 24.28 -10.64
C TRP A 21 30.51 23.77 -11.37
N ALA A 22 29.31 24.21 -10.95
CA ALA A 22 28.03 23.78 -11.53
C ALA A 22 27.78 24.38 -12.93
N PHE A 23 28.79 24.38 -13.78
CA PHE A 23 28.82 24.92 -15.13
C PHE A 23 29.60 23.97 -16.04
N GLY A 24 29.14 23.76 -17.25
CA GLY A 24 29.78 22.90 -18.23
C GLY A 24 29.52 23.35 -19.66
N LEU A 25 30.36 22.86 -20.57
CA LEU A 25 30.14 22.96 -22.00
C LEU A 25 29.13 21.91 -22.45
N THR A 26 28.24 22.32 -23.34
CA THR A 26 27.31 21.35 -23.95
C THR A 26 28.00 20.52 -25.02
N PRO A 27 27.42 19.40 -25.46
CA PRO A 27 27.91 18.65 -26.60
C PRO A 27 28.01 19.49 -27.88
N ARG A 28 27.13 20.51 -28.05
CA ARG A 28 27.20 21.45 -29.20
C ARG A 28 28.48 22.26 -29.18
N ALA A 29 28.83 22.83 -28.04
CA ALA A 29 30.09 23.60 -27.89
C ALA A 29 31.31 22.70 -28.13
N ILE A 30 31.29 21.45 -27.61
CA ILE A 30 32.36 20.46 -27.83
C ILE A 30 32.51 20.15 -29.33
N TRP A 31 31.41 19.91 -30.04
CA TRP A 31 31.44 19.67 -31.50
C TRP A 31 31.97 20.87 -32.28
N LEU A 32 31.64 22.11 -31.87
CA LEU A 32 32.18 23.32 -32.47
C LEU A 32 33.68 23.44 -32.26
N LEU A 33 34.21 23.09 -31.07
CA LEU A 33 35.65 23.05 -30.82
C LEU A 33 36.32 21.95 -31.67
N ILE A 34 35.71 20.76 -31.78
CA ILE A 34 36.26 19.71 -32.65
C ILE A 34 36.25 20.15 -34.12
N ALA A 35 35.20 20.82 -34.56
CA ALA A 35 35.15 21.39 -35.92
C ALA A 35 36.27 22.39 -36.20
N GLY A 36 36.76 23.09 -35.18
CA GLY A 36 37.92 23.95 -35.26
C GLY A 36 39.19 23.25 -35.75
N PHE A 37 39.35 21.94 -35.50
CA PHE A 37 40.45 21.16 -36.03
C PHE A 37 40.49 21.13 -37.57
N LEU A 38 39.36 21.30 -38.25
CA LEU A 38 39.32 21.40 -39.71
C LEU A 38 40.07 22.62 -40.22
N LEU A 39 40.20 23.69 -39.40
CA LEU A 39 40.95 24.89 -39.72
C LEU A 39 42.49 24.69 -39.66
N LEU A 40 42.98 23.57 -39.15
CA LEU A 40 44.36 23.17 -39.27
C LEU A 40 44.80 22.74 -40.67
N VAL A 41 43.85 22.28 -41.50
CA VAL A 41 44.17 21.77 -42.82
C VAL A 41 44.87 22.83 -43.71
N PRO A 42 44.43 24.07 -43.78
CA PRO A 42 45.14 25.11 -44.49
C PRO A 42 46.50 25.44 -43.90
N GLY A 43 46.69 25.20 -42.58
CA GLY A 43 47.97 25.39 -41.86
C GLY A 43 49.14 24.54 -42.37
N PHE A 44 48.86 23.45 -43.13
CA PHE A 44 49.87 22.67 -43.83
C PHE A 44 50.53 23.42 -44.99
N TRP A 45 49.87 24.42 -45.57
CA TRP A 45 50.39 25.28 -46.67
C TRP A 45 50.98 26.56 -46.16
N ASP A 46 50.37 27.16 -45.13
CA ASP A 46 50.90 28.38 -44.46
C ASP A 46 50.73 28.24 -42.94
N GLY A 47 51.83 28.12 -42.20
CA GLY A 47 51.84 27.92 -40.74
C GLY A 47 51.13 29.07 -39.97
N ARG A 48 50.95 30.26 -40.60
CA ARG A 48 50.19 31.34 -39.99
C ARG A 48 48.70 31.05 -39.93
N LEU A 49 48.15 30.19 -40.84
CA LEU A 49 46.76 29.79 -40.85
C LEU A 49 46.42 28.84 -39.70
N ALA A 50 47.39 28.18 -39.08
CA ALA A 50 47.19 27.39 -37.87
C ALA A 50 46.67 28.24 -36.68
N TYR A 51 46.98 29.52 -36.64
CA TYR A 51 46.42 30.42 -35.63
C TYR A 51 44.92 30.63 -35.77
N SER A 52 44.32 30.40 -36.96
CA SER A 52 42.86 30.48 -37.17
C SER A 52 42.09 29.47 -36.28
N MET A 53 42.65 28.28 -36.05
CA MET A 53 42.08 27.33 -35.11
C MET A 53 42.05 27.88 -33.68
N LEU A 54 43.19 28.43 -33.19
CA LEU A 54 43.25 29.03 -31.86
C LEU A 54 42.26 30.19 -31.70
N ALA A 55 42.14 31.04 -32.72
CA ALA A 55 41.17 32.13 -32.72
C ALA A 55 39.71 31.63 -32.71
N TRP A 56 39.41 30.56 -33.46
CA TRP A 56 38.11 29.89 -33.45
C TRP A 56 37.80 29.31 -32.07
N ASP A 57 38.69 28.51 -31.48
CA ASP A 57 38.49 27.90 -30.19
C ASP A 57 38.32 28.97 -29.09
N ALA A 58 39.15 30.02 -29.11
CA ALA A 58 38.99 31.15 -28.21
C ALA A 58 37.61 31.84 -28.37
N LEU A 59 37.11 31.99 -29.61
CA LEU A 59 35.78 32.55 -29.89
C LEU A 59 34.67 31.67 -29.35
N VAL A 60 34.74 30.35 -29.59
CA VAL A 60 33.76 29.38 -29.08
C VAL A 60 33.76 29.34 -27.56
N LEU A 61 34.94 29.34 -26.92
CA LEU A 61 35.05 29.36 -25.45
C LEU A 61 34.52 30.70 -24.88
N ALA A 62 34.86 31.84 -25.50
CA ALA A 62 34.31 33.14 -25.09
C ALA A 62 32.79 33.20 -25.24
N ALA A 63 32.24 32.70 -26.37
CA ALA A 63 30.82 32.61 -26.58
C ALA A 63 30.13 31.72 -25.56
N SER A 64 30.72 30.55 -25.27
CA SER A 64 30.20 29.63 -24.26
C SER A 64 30.24 30.25 -22.85
N PHE A 65 31.28 30.97 -22.51
CA PHE A 65 31.38 31.67 -21.23
C PHE A 65 30.34 32.79 -21.10
N LEU A 66 30.15 33.61 -22.17
CA LEU A 66 29.12 34.65 -22.19
C LEU A 66 27.71 34.04 -22.11
N ASP A 67 27.46 32.95 -22.84
CA ASP A 67 26.21 32.22 -22.78
C ASP A 67 25.93 31.70 -21.36
N GLY A 68 26.93 31.09 -20.73
CA GLY A 68 26.84 30.63 -19.36
C GLY A 68 26.63 31.71 -18.30
N ARG A 69 27.18 32.92 -18.53
CA ARG A 69 26.95 34.08 -17.64
C ARG A 69 25.52 34.63 -17.73
N ARG A 70 24.88 34.47 -18.88
CA ARG A 70 23.49 34.90 -19.10
C ARG A 70 22.49 33.92 -18.46
N LEU A 71 22.85 32.64 -18.28
CA LEU A 71 21.99 31.65 -17.63
C LEU A 71 21.65 32.07 -16.18
N PRO A 72 20.39 31.89 -15.76
CA PRO A 72 19.99 32.21 -14.39
C PRO A 72 20.84 31.42 -13.38
N ARG A 73 21.06 32.02 -12.21
CA ARG A 73 21.71 31.34 -11.11
C ARG A 73 20.75 30.28 -10.56
N ALA A 74 21.29 29.21 -9.96
CA ALA A 74 20.46 28.17 -9.34
C ALA A 74 19.43 28.74 -8.34
N SER A 75 19.82 29.76 -7.57
CA SER A 75 18.96 30.44 -6.60
C SER A 75 17.78 31.22 -7.23
N GLN A 76 17.77 31.39 -8.54
CA GLN A 76 16.65 32.02 -9.30
C GLN A 76 15.65 30.96 -9.81
N LEU A 77 15.91 29.68 -9.57
CA LEU A 77 15.02 28.58 -9.91
C LEU A 77 14.34 28.07 -8.65
N ILE A 78 13.01 27.92 -8.71
CA ILE A 78 12.25 27.24 -7.67
C ILE A 78 11.68 25.98 -8.30
N ALA A 79 11.92 24.85 -7.66
CA ALA A 79 11.39 23.59 -8.08
C ALA A 79 10.38 23.08 -7.06
N GLY A 80 9.35 22.38 -7.53
CA GLY A 80 8.33 21.79 -6.68
C GLY A 80 7.95 20.39 -7.14
N ARG A 81 7.44 19.61 -6.20
CA ARG A 81 6.85 18.28 -6.41
C ARG A 81 5.49 18.23 -5.73
N SER A 82 4.48 17.78 -6.45
CA SER A 82 3.14 17.52 -5.91
C SER A 82 2.63 16.17 -6.39
N TRP A 83 1.79 15.55 -5.57
CA TRP A 83 1.19 14.27 -5.84
C TRP A 83 -0.30 14.47 -6.13
N SER A 84 -0.82 13.88 -7.19
CA SER A 84 -2.25 14.00 -7.53
C SER A 84 -3.13 13.19 -6.59
N ASN A 85 -2.64 12.02 -6.17
CA ASN A 85 -3.34 11.09 -5.29
C ASN A 85 -2.37 10.52 -4.23
N ALA A 86 -2.93 9.93 -3.17
CA ALA A 86 -2.14 9.14 -2.23
C ALA A 86 -1.54 7.92 -2.94
N PRO A 87 -0.23 7.73 -2.91
CA PRO A 87 0.39 6.56 -3.53
C PRO A 87 -0.10 5.28 -2.86
N ALA A 88 -0.54 4.33 -3.65
CA ALA A 88 -0.96 3.02 -3.18
C ALA A 88 -0.28 1.92 -4.00
N LEU A 89 -0.12 0.75 -3.37
CA LEU A 89 0.50 -0.42 -3.99
C LEU A 89 -0.25 -0.78 -5.28
N ASP A 90 0.47 -1.05 -6.38
CA ASP A 90 -0.07 -1.40 -7.70
C ASP A 90 -1.06 -0.37 -8.30
N SER A 91 -1.02 0.86 -7.85
CA SER A 91 -1.89 1.92 -8.35
C SER A 91 -1.08 3.01 -9.01
N GLU A 92 -1.45 3.37 -10.23
CA GLU A 92 -0.84 4.50 -10.91
C GLU A 92 -1.13 5.80 -10.15
N THR A 93 -0.07 6.52 -9.81
CA THR A 93 -0.14 7.82 -9.17
C THR A 93 0.62 8.84 -10.03
N GLU A 94 0.01 9.99 -10.28
CA GLU A 94 0.67 11.05 -11.05
C GLU A 94 1.45 11.98 -10.11
N ILE A 95 2.69 12.25 -10.48
CA ILE A 95 3.56 13.25 -9.87
C ILE A 95 3.66 14.43 -10.83
N GLU A 96 3.44 15.63 -10.32
CA GLU A 96 3.66 16.87 -11.05
C GLU A 96 4.91 17.57 -10.51
N LEU A 97 5.89 17.73 -11.40
CA LEU A 97 7.08 18.53 -11.14
C LEU A 97 6.85 19.93 -11.69
N THR A 98 7.15 20.94 -10.89
CA THR A 98 7.03 22.34 -11.28
C THR A 98 8.40 23.03 -11.24
N ILE A 99 8.68 23.89 -12.23
CA ILE A 99 9.85 24.75 -12.22
C ILE A 99 9.40 26.18 -12.51
N GLU A 100 9.71 27.09 -11.61
CA GLU A 100 9.55 28.52 -11.77
C GLU A 100 10.94 29.14 -12.04
N ASN A 101 11.08 29.77 -13.18
CA ASN A 101 12.29 30.49 -13.57
C ASN A 101 12.15 31.98 -13.26
N ARG A 102 12.82 32.47 -12.24
CA ARG A 102 12.85 33.91 -11.88
C ARG A 102 13.94 34.69 -12.61
N GLY A 103 14.68 34.06 -13.52
CA GLY A 103 15.61 34.70 -14.40
C GLY A 103 14.91 35.47 -15.52
N HIS A 104 15.73 36.02 -16.45
CA HIS A 104 15.25 36.83 -17.58
C HIS A 104 15.27 36.08 -18.91
N MET A 105 15.80 34.87 -18.95
CA MET A 105 16.04 34.09 -20.16
C MET A 105 15.21 32.80 -20.13
N ILE A 106 14.73 32.38 -21.30
CA ILE A 106 14.12 31.05 -21.49
C ILE A 106 15.21 30.02 -21.31
N ILE A 107 14.91 28.93 -20.60
CA ILE A 107 15.83 27.82 -20.37
C ILE A 107 15.18 26.48 -20.70
N ASP A 108 15.96 25.59 -21.32
CA ASP A 108 15.59 24.21 -21.49
C ASP A 108 16.13 23.38 -20.31
N CYS A 109 15.26 22.80 -19.54
CA CYS A 109 15.59 22.03 -18.36
C CYS A 109 15.44 20.53 -18.63
N ARG A 110 16.41 19.75 -18.14
CA ARG A 110 16.30 18.30 -17.98
C ARG A 110 16.20 18.00 -16.50
N LEU A 111 15.16 17.28 -16.12
CA LEU A 111 14.83 16.96 -14.74
C LEU A 111 15.09 15.47 -14.50
N VAL A 112 15.70 15.16 -13.38
CA VAL A 112 15.81 13.80 -12.86
C VAL A 112 15.32 13.83 -11.43
N ASP A 113 14.23 13.14 -11.18
CA ASP A 113 13.63 13.02 -9.84
C ASP A 113 14.25 11.84 -9.13
N ASP A 114 14.81 12.07 -7.94
CA ASP A 114 15.45 11.06 -7.11
C ASP A 114 14.40 10.42 -6.19
N LEU A 115 13.74 9.41 -6.74
CA LEU A 115 12.76 8.60 -6.02
C LEU A 115 13.35 7.24 -5.64
N PRO A 116 12.93 6.68 -4.49
CA PRO A 116 13.38 5.35 -4.10
C PRO A 116 12.88 4.28 -5.08
N PRO A 117 13.61 3.14 -5.22
CA PRO A 117 13.24 2.05 -6.14
C PRO A 117 11.83 1.48 -5.89
N ALA A 118 11.33 1.60 -4.66
CA ALA A 118 9.98 1.19 -4.30
C ALA A 118 8.88 2.01 -5.00
N LEU A 119 9.19 3.23 -5.44
CA LEU A 119 8.27 4.11 -6.14
C LEU A 119 8.49 4.09 -7.65
N VAL A 120 9.74 3.94 -8.10
CA VAL A 120 10.12 3.98 -9.53
C VAL A 120 11.22 2.97 -9.80
N THR A 121 11.00 2.10 -10.78
CA THR A 121 11.99 1.08 -11.15
C THR A 121 13.18 1.68 -11.90
N GLU A 122 12.95 2.69 -12.75
CA GLU A 122 14.00 3.37 -13.52
C GLU A 122 13.81 4.89 -13.45
N PRO A 123 14.85 5.65 -13.06
CA PRO A 123 14.78 7.11 -13.03
C PRO A 123 14.61 7.66 -14.45
N ALA A 124 13.47 8.25 -14.72
CA ALA A 124 13.19 8.86 -16.02
C ALA A 124 13.75 10.28 -16.08
N THR A 125 14.33 10.64 -17.25
CA THR A 125 14.76 12.01 -17.53
C THR A 125 13.64 12.74 -18.25
N HIS A 126 13.15 13.82 -17.66
CA HIS A 126 12.09 14.65 -18.20
C HIS A 126 12.65 15.95 -18.79
N GLN A 127 12.04 16.46 -19.85
CA GLN A 127 12.45 17.71 -20.47
C GLN A 127 11.31 18.72 -20.40
N ILE A 128 11.64 19.94 -19.99
CA ILE A 128 10.69 21.05 -19.89
C ILE A 128 11.37 22.36 -20.26
N THR A 129 10.66 23.23 -20.97
CA THR A 129 11.12 24.59 -21.27
C THR A 129 10.49 25.56 -20.25
N ALA A 130 11.33 26.24 -19.48
CA ALA A 130 10.87 27.19 -18.47
C ALA A 130 11.02 28.64 -18.97
N PHE A 131 9.88 29.30 -19.09
CA PHE A 131 9.80 30.73 -19.45
C PHE A 131 10.06 31.62 -18.22
N PRO A 132 10.58 32.83 -18.40
CA PRO A 132 10.77 33.77 -17.31
C PRO A 132 9.46 34.09 -16.59
N ARG A 133 9.45 33.91 -15.27
CA ARG A 133 8.34 34.20 -14.35
C ARG A 133 7.04 33.41 -14.60
N VAL A 134 7.08 32.37 -15.42
CA VAL A 134 5.94 31.49 -15.67
C VAL A 134 6.31 30.13 -15.13
N PRO A 135 5.52 29.54 -14.20
CA PRO A 135 5.76 28.19 -13.74
C PRO A 135 5.49 27.21 -14.89
N ALA A 136 6.45 26.35 -15.15
CA ALA A 136 6.31 25.26 -16.08
C ALA A 136 6.11 23.97 -15.31
N SER A 137 5.16 23.11 -15.71
CA SER A 137 4.89 21.84 -15.05
C SER A 137 5.05 20.67 -16.01
N PHE A 138 5.42 19.52 -15.45
CA PHE A 138 5.52 18.24 -16.15
C PHE A 138 4.91 17.16 -15.28
N ARG A 139 4.07 16.32 -15.86
CA ARG A 139 3.42 15.20 -15.17
C ARG A 139 3.95 13.88 -15.66
N TYR A 140 4.20 12.97 -14.74
CA TYR A 140 4.57 11.60 -15.03
C TYR A 140 3.94 10.64 -14.04
N ARG A 141 3.88 9.37 -14.40
CA ARG A 141 3.22 8.35 -13.61
C ARG A 141 4.24 7.46 -12.93
N VAL A 142 3.93 7.11 -11.71
CA VAL A 142 4.67 6.16 -10.90
C VAL A 142 3.71 5.08 -10.42
N GLU A 143 4.21 3.87 -10.28
CA GLU A 143 3.47 2.74 -9.77
C GLU A 143 4.27 2.10 -8.62
N PRO A 144 3.91 2.42 -7.36
CA PRO A 144 4.64 1.89 -6.21
C PRO A 144 4.59 0.36 -6.15
N SER A 145 5.76 -0.26 -5.97
CA SER A 145 5.93 -1.71 -5.89
C SER A 145 6.03 -2.24 -4.47
N GLU A 146 6.29 -1.39 -3.48
CA GLU A 146 6.41 -1.76 -2.08
C GLU A 146 5.67 -0.75 -1.20
N ARG A 147 4.97 -1.26 -0.19
CA ARG A 147 4.25 -0.49 0.81
C ARG A 147 5.17 0.02 1.91
N GLY A 148 4.77 1.08 2.59
CA GLY A 148 5.49 1.65 3.73
C GLY A 148 5.84 3.12 3.56
N ASP A 149 6.69 3.62 4.46
CA ASP A 149 7.15 5.01 4.46
C ASP A 149 8.50 5.12 3.73
N TRP A 150 8.51 5.89 2.65
CA TRP A 150 9.67 6.06 1.79
C TRP A 150 10.13 7.51 1.75
N GLN A 151 11.44 7.72 1.86
CA GLN A 151 11.99 9.06 1.71
C GLN A 151 12.31 9.36 0.25
N THR A 152 11.74 10.42 -0.27
CA THR A 152 12.09 10.95 -1.59
C THR A 152 13.36 11.80 -1.48
N GLY A 153 14.12 11.84 -2.56
CA GLY A 153 15.39 12.55 -2.62
C GLY A 153 15.28 13.93 -3.25
N TRP A 154 16.36 14.33 -3.89
CA TRP A 154 16.54 15.62 -4.54
C TRP A 154 15.92 15.62 -5.95
N LEU A 155 15.50 16.79 -6.42
CA LEU A 155 15.26 17.01 -7.84
C LEU A 155 16.52 17.60 -8.48
N TYR A 156 17.11 16.86 -9.40
CA TYR A 156 18.26 17.33 -10.16
C TYR A 156 17.79 18.04 -11.43
N VAL A 157 18.32 19.26 -11.64
CA VAL A 157 17.96 20.12 -12.75
C VAL A 157 19.21 20.46 -13.54
N ARG A 158 19.26 20.05 -14.79
CA ARG A 158 20.29 20.44 -15.76
C ARG A 158 19.62 21.35 -16.77
N TYR A 159 20.12 22.57 -16.90
CA TYR A 159 19.49 23.56 -17.76
C TYR A 159 20.49 24.28 -18.63
N ARG A 160 20.02 24.67 -19.80
CA ARG A 160 20.80 25.32 -20.86
C ARG A 160 20.02 26.48 -21.46
N SER A 161 20.74 27.40 -22.13
CA SER A 161 20.16 28.47 -22.93
C SER A 161 19.61 27.95 -24.29
N PRO A 162 18.82 28.74 -25.03
CA PRO A 162 18.43 28.40 -26.39
C PRO A 162 19.63 28.25 -27.36
N LEU A 163 20.72 28.99 -27.14
CA LEU A 163 21.94 28.83 -27.92
C LEU A 163 22.60 27.47 -27.66
N GLY A 164 22.49 26.97 -26.44
CA GLY A 164 22.91 25.66 -26.06
C GLY A 164 24.42 25.47 -26.14
N LEU A 165 25.23 26.50 -25.84
CA LEU A 165 26.69 26.40 -25.75
C LEU A 165 27.16 26.08 -24.34
N ALA A 166 26.45 26.58 -23.34
CA ALA A 166 26.71 26.35 -21.93
C ALA A 166 25.53 25.70 -21.24
N GLU A 167 25.82 24.94 -20.17
CA GLU A 167 24.83 24.37 -19.29
C GLU A 167 25.17 24.56 -17.83
N ARG A 168 24.16 24.59 -16.99
CA ARG A 168 24.32 24.62 -15.53
C ARG A 168 23.58 23.47 -14.87
N TRP A 169 24.08 23.10 -13.70
CA TRP A 169 23.52 22.02 -12.88
C TRP A 169 23.07 22.57 -11.54
N ALA A 170 21.82 22.33 -11.22
CA ALA A 170 21.23 22.67 -9.94
C ALA A 170 20.56 21.44 -9.34
N ARG A 171 20.24 21.52 -8.07
CA ARG A 171 19.43 20.54 -7.36
C ARG A 171 18.48 21.25 -6.41
N ALA A 172 17.30 20.69 -6.18
CA ALA A 172 16.35 21.21 -5.22
C ALA A 172 16.15 20.16 -4.10
N PRO A 173 16.21 20.56 -2.82
CA PRO A 173 15.98 19.67 -1.69
C PRO A 173 14.48 19.41 -1.54
N LEU A 174 13.93 18.45 -2.31
CA LEU A 174 12.53 18.04 -2.25
C LEU A 174 12.36 16.76 -1.43
N THR A 175 13.14 16.64 -0.34
CA THR A 175 13.09 15.48 0.55
C THR A 175 11.84 15.53 1.41
N GLN A 176 11.02 14.49 1.28
CA GLN A 176 9.83 14.28 2.13
C GLN A 176 9.58 12.80 2.35
N THR A 177 8.92 12.46 3.43
CA THR A 177 8.45 11.09 3.65
C THR A 177 7.11 10.90 2.95
N VAL A 178 7.08 9.97 2.03
CA VAL A 178 5.88 9.59 1.28
C VAL A 178 5.43 8.22 1.74
N ARG A 179 4.17 8.12 2.15
CA ARG A 179 3.56 6.88 2.61
C ARG A 179 2.85 6.19 1.46
N VAL A 180 3.26 4.95 1.17
CA VAL A 180 2.58 4.08 0.21
C VAL A 180 1.57 3.21 0.95
N TYR A 181 0.30 3.37 0.59
CA TYR A 181 -0.83 2.67 1.19
C TYR A 181 -1.02 1.27 0.60
N PRO A 182 -1.73 0.37 1.32
CA PRO A 182 -2.18 -0.90 0.73
C PRO A 182 -3.02 -0.67 -0.52
N ALA A 183 -3.03 -1.64 -1.44
CA ALA A 183 -3.82 -1.54 -2.67
C ALA A 183 -5.31 -1.33 -2.35
N LEU A 184 -5.86 -0.24 -2.86
CA LEU A 184 -7.29 0.07 -2.79
C LEU A 184 -7.93 -0.48 -4.05
N ARG A 185 -8.33 -1.77 -4.03
CA ARG A 185 -9.05 -2.34 -5.17
C ARG A 185 -10.44 -1.70 -5.28
N THR A 186 -10.65 -0.89 -6.29
CA THR A 186 -11.95 -0.29 -6.66
C THR A 186 -12.55 -0.95 -7.90
N GLY A 187 -12.23 -2.23 -8.15
CA GLY A 187 -12.62 -2.93 -9.36
C GLY A 187 -14.05 -3.47 -9.34
N GLU A 188 -14.50 -3.98 -10.48
CA GLU A 188 -15.83 -4.60 -10.68
C GLU A 188 -16.10 -5.71 -9.66
N GLU A 189 -15.11 -6.52 -9.28
CA GLU A 189 -15.24 -7.55 -8.27
C GLU A 189 -15.74 -7.00 -6.93
N GLN A 190 -15.21 -5.87 -6.48
CA GLN A 190 -15.63 -5.25 -5.23
C GLN A 190 -17.06 -4.74 -5.29
N GLN A 191 -17.52 -4.25 -6.45
CA GLN A 191 -18.91 -3.84 -6.66
C GLN A 191 -19.86 -5.03 -6.54
N ILE A 192 -19.46 -6.20 -7.03
CA ILE A 192 -20.25 -7.46 -6.90
C ILE A 192 -20.41 -7.82 -5.41
N PHE A 193 -19.33 -7.77 -4.63
CA PHE A 193 -19.40 -8.04 -3.18
C PHE A 193 -20.27 -7.03 -2.44
N LEU A 194 -20.20 -5.75 -2.80
CA LEU A 194 -21.06 -4.72 -2.22
C LEU A 194 -22.53 -4.93 -2.58
N ALA A 195 -22.83 -5.30 -3.82
CA ALA A 195 -24.19 -5.62 -4.25
C ALA A 195 -24.77 -6.83 -3.52
N ARG A 196 -23.97 -7.91 -3.38
CA ARG A 196 -24.35 -9.11 -2.61
C ARG A 196 -24.60 -8.78 -1.13
N SER A 197 -23.76 -7.95 -0.53
CA SER A 197 -23.96 -7.48 0.86
C SER A 197 -25.30 -6.76 1.02
N ARG A 198 -25.67 -5.87 0.07
CA ARG A 198 -26.99 -5.23 0.07
C ARG A 198 -28.14 -6.23 0.02
N GLN A 199 -28.03 -7.23 -0.84
CA GLN A 199 -29.05 -8.26 -0.97
C GLN A 199 -29.23 -9.04 0.34
N ILE A 200 -28.14 -9.42 0.99
CA ILE A 200 -28.15 -10.10 2.30
C ILE A 200 -28.82 -9.21 3.35
N ASP A 201 -28.44 -7.94 3.43
CA ASP A 201 -29.04 -6.99 4.39
C ASP A 201 -30.55 -6.81 4.14
N LEU A 202 -31.00 -6.78 2.89
CA LEU A 202 -32.41 -6.72 2.54
C LEU A 202 -33.15 -7.99 2.95
N GLN A 203 -32.56 -9.17 2.71
CA GLN A 203 -33.15 -10.47 3.11
C GLN A 203 -33.25 -10.58 4.64
N LEU A 204 -32.20 -10.23 5.38
CA LEU A 204 -32.19 -10.21 6.84
C LEU A 204 -33.18 -9.18 7.42
N ARG A 205 -33.50 -8.10 6.69
CA ARG A 205 -34.57 -7.15 7.06
C ARG A 205 -35.97 -7.73 6.86
N GLN A 206 -36.16 -8.55 5.83
CA GLN A 206 -37.45 -9.19 5.55
C GLN A 206 -37.75 -10.33 6.54
N VAL A 207 -36.72 -11.10 6.92
CA VAL A 207 -36.83 -12.12 7.98
C VAL A 207 -36.76 -11.43 9.34
N ARG A 208 -37.72 -10.56 9.62
CA ARG A 208 -37.87 -9.85 10.90
C ARG A 208 -38.31 -10.88 11.97
N GLN A 209 -37.40 -11.66 12.48
CA GLN A 209 -37.67 -12.42 13.68
C GLN A 209 -37.79 -11.46 14.86
N ARG A 210 -39.00 -11.38 15.36
CA ARG A 210 -39.35 -10.73 16.61
C ARG A 210 -38.47 -11.30 17.73
N GLY A 211 -37.73 -10.42 18.42
CA GLY A 211 -37.27 -10.68 19.77
C GLY A 211 -35.88 -11.31 19.87
N LEU A 212 -35.08 -10.71 20.61
CA LEU A 212 -33.83 -11.04 21.33
C LEU A 212 -32.73 -9.95 21.13
N GLY A 213 -33.11 -8.72 20.70
CA GLY A 213 -32.23 -7.56 20.81
C GLY A 213 -32.22 -7.03 22.24
N ARG A 214 -31.08 -6.46 22.70
CA ARG A 214 -30.95 -5.82 24.00
C ARG A 214 -30.90 -4.30 23.96
N ASP A 215 -30.85 -3.69 22.75
CA ASP A 215 -30.86 -2.23 22.60
C ASP A 215 -32.30 -1.72 22.51
N PHE A 216 -32.61 -0.79 23.43
CA PHE A 216 -33.92 -0.13 23.49
C PHE A 216 -34.16 0.69 22.23
N GLU A 217 -35.23 0.38 21.48
CA GLU A 217 -35.65 1.12 20.29
C GLU A 217 -36.75 2.11 20.60
N SER A 218 -37.84 1.62 21.19
CA SER A 218 -39.02 2.43 21.45
C SER A 218 -39.93 1.81 22.52
N LEU A 219 -40.89 2.59 22.98
CA LEU A 219 -42.00 2.13 23.81
C LEU A 219 -43.23 2.03 22.93
N ARG A 220 -43.93 0.90 22.95
CA ARG A 220 -45.22 0.71 22.28
C ARG A 220 -46.22 0.08 23.23
N GLU A 221 -47.50 0.17 22.88
CA GLU A 221 -48.54 -0.50 23.63
C GLU A 221 -48.37 -2.03 23.54
N TYR A 222 -48.63 -2.68 24.66
CA TYR A 222 -48.58 -4.12 24.80
C TYR A 222 -49.56 -4.78 23.85
N ARG A 223 -49.16 -5.82 23.19
CA ARG A 223 -49.99 -6.68 22.36
C ARG A 223 -49.99 -8.10 22.89
N GLU A 224 -51.09 -8.78 22.76
CA GLU A 224 -51.25 -10.18 23.15
C GLU A 224 -50.16 -11.04 22.46
N GLY A 225 -49.31 -11.71 23.28
CA GLY A 225 -48.16 -12.47 22.80
C GLY A 225 -46.80 -11.80 23.04
N ASP A 226 -46.74 -10.58 23.60
CA ASP A 226 -45.50 -9.95 24.04
C ASP A 226 -45.01 -10.56 25.36
N ASP A 227 -43.67 -10.64 25.55
CA ASP A 227 -43.07 -11.13 26.79
C ASP A 227 -43.32 -10.12 27.93
N LEU A 228 -43.89 -10.60 29.02
CA LEU A 228 -44.18 -9.81 30.22
C LEU A 228 -42.89 -9.20 30.86
N ARG A 229 -41.72 -9.80 30.57
CA ARG A 229 -40.43 -9.27 31.03
C ARG A 229 -40.05 -7.93 30.38
N ASP A 230 -40.61 -7.65 29.23
CA ASP A 230 -40.34 -6.44 28.46
C ASP A 230 -41.29 -5.30 28.81
N LEU A 231 -42.23 -5.50 29.73
CA LEU A 231 -43.12 -4.48 30.22
C LEU A 231 -42.34 -3.34 30.94
N CYS A 232 -42.58 -2.13 30.48
CA CYS A 232 -42.03 -0.93 31.08
C CYS A 232 -42.98 -0.37 32.14
N TRP A 233 -42.87 -0.84 33.38
CA TRP A 233 -43.78 -0.46 34.48
C TRP A 233 -43.86 1.05 34.75
N THR A 234 -42.74 1.77 34.57
CA THR A 234 -42.72 3.25 34.71
C THR A 234 -43.50 3.99 33.63
N ALA A 235 -43.45 3.48 32.39
CA ALA A 235 -44.21 4.04 31.29
C ALA A 235 -45.69 3.65 31.39
N THR A 236 -46.01 2.41 31.78
CA THR A 236 -47.34 1.90 32.04
C THR A 236 -48.03 2.70 33.10
N ALA A 237 -47.38 2.99 34.21
CA ALA A 237 -47.93 3.83 35.33
C ALA A 237 -48.26 5.27 34.90
N ARG A 238 -47.49 5.83 33.97
CA ARG A 238 -47.72 7.19 33.45
C ARG A 238 -48.87 7.29 32.42
N ARG A 239 -49.03 6.23 31.60
CA ARG A 239 -50.02 6.24 30.52
C ARG A 239 -51.35 5.53 30.82
N GLY A 240 -51.38 4.74 31.91
CA GLY A 240 -52.59 3.97 32.31
C GLY A 240 -52.88 2.76 31.40
N SER A 241 -52.03 2.47 30.42
CA SER A 241 -52.13 1.31 29.55
C SER A 241 -50.80 0.53 29.55
N PRO A 242 -50.81 -0.81 29.43
CA PRO A 242 -49.61 -1.62 29.42
C PRO A 242 -48.65 -1.23 28.27
N ILE A 243 -47.40 -0.90 28.57
CA ILE A 243 -46.40 -0.48 27.59
C ILE A 243 -45.23 -1.44 27.64
N THR A 244 -44.88 -1.95 26.45
CA THR A 244 -43.77 -2.88 26.23
C THR A 244 -42.56 -2.11 25.65
N ARG A 245 -41.37 -2.49 26.08
CA ARG A 245 -40.12 -2.04 25.47
C ARG A 245 -39.91 -2.82 24.18
N GLN A 246 -39.77 -2.12 23.09
CA GLN A 246 -39.37 -2.71 21.84
C GLN A 246 -37.84 -2.62 21.75
N TYR A 247 -37.19 -3.75 21.59
CA TYR A 247 -35.76 -3.82 21.44
C TYR A 247 -35.41 -4.01 19.97
N GLN A 248 -34.39 -3.29 19.54
CA GLN A 248 -33.81 -3.47 18.20
C GLN A 248 -32.73 -4.52 18.31
N THR A 249 -32.70 -5.47 17.37
CA THR A 249 -31.57 -6.41 17.25
C THR A 249 -30.34 -5.58 16.91
N GLU A 250 -29.33 -5.61 17.76
CA GLU A 250 -28.03 -4.94 17.52
C GLU A 250 -27.45 -5.47 16.20
N ARG A 251 -27.62 -4.72 15.11
CA ARG A 251 -27.26 -5.14 13.75
C ARG A 251 -25.77 -5.03 13.47
N SER A 252 -25.05 -4.38 14.36
CA SER A 252 -23.67 -4.02 14.19
C SER A 252 -22.79 -4.93 14.99
N GLN A 253 -22.18 -5.83 14.29
CA GLN A 253 -21.24 -6.78 14.89
C GLN A 253 -19.82 -6.22 14.87
N PRO A 254 -19.04 -6.42 15.93
CA PRO A 254 -17.62 -6.11 15.89
C PRO A 254 -16.88 -7.18 15.07
N VAL A 255 -16.15 -6.70 14.05
CA VAL A 255 -15.26 -7.51 13.21
C VAL A 255 -13.84 -7.11 13.53
N TRP A 256 -13.05 -7.99 14.08
CA TRP A 256 -11.65 -7.78 14.33
C TRP A 256 -10.82 -8.40 13.21
N ILE A 257 -9.93 -7.61 12.64
CA ILE A 257 -8.93 -8.06 11.67
C ILE A 257 -7.61 -8.16 12.42
N VAL A 258 -7.11 -9.39 12.55
CA VAL A 258 -5.89 -9.72 13.29
C VAL A 258 -4.84 -10.17 12.29
N LEU A 259 -3.76 -9.39 12.18
CA LEU A 259 -2.69 -9.61 11.22
C LEU A 259 -1.40 -10.01 11.91
N ASP A 260 -0.89 -11.15 11.54
CA ASP A 260 0.47 -11.55 11.85
C ASP A 260 1.47 -10.76 11.02
N CYS A 261 2.48 -10.18 11.65
CA CYS A 261 3.56 -9.41 11.03
C CYS A 261 4.93 -10.04 11.28
N GLY A 262 4.96 -11.29 11.68
CA GLY A 262 6.20 -12.03 11.93
C GLY A 262 6.98 -12.36 10.66
N ARG A 263 8.12 -13.00 10.86
CA ARG A 263 9.11 -13.32 9.83
C ARG A 263 8.53 -14.01 8.58
N LEU A 264 7.61 -14.92 8.76
CA LEU A 264 7.02 -15.69 7.65
C LEU A 264 6.19 -14.82 6.70
N MET A 265 5.59 -13.75 7.21
CA MET A 265 4.80 -12.81 6.41
C MET A 265 5.65 -11.92 5.50
N ARG A 266 6.98 -11.94 5.63
CA ARG A 266 7.93 -11.28 4.71
C ARG A 266 8.12 -12.02 3.39
N SER A 267 7.77 -13.31 3.33
CA SER A 267 7.92 -14.12 2.13
C SER A 267 7.24 -13.45 0.95
N ARG A 268 7.97 -13.29 -0.14
CA ARG A 268 7.50 -12.67 -1.38
C ARG A 268 6.90 -13.75 -2.27
N VAL A 269 5.72 -13.48 -2.79
CA VAL A 269 5.00 -14.36 -3.71
C VAL A 269 4.88 -13.67 -5.05
N ALA A 270 5.34 -14.33 -6.10
CA ALA A 270 5.19 -13.82 -7.47
C ALA A 270 3.74 -13.98 -7.91
N ALA A 271 3.14 -12.91 -8.43
CA ALA A 271 1.82 -12.98 -9.05
C ALA A 271 1.88 -13.88 -10.28
N LYS A 272 1.00 -14.89 -10.35
CA LYS A 272 0.87 -15.74 -11.54
C LYS A 272 0.22 -14.91 -12.65
N SER A 273 0.92 -14.69 -13.75
CA SER A 273 0.28 -14.18 -14.95
C SER A 273 -0.74 -15.20 -15.46
N PRO A 274 -2.01 -14.84 -15.67
CA PRO A 274 -3.00 -15.77 -16.17
C PRO A 274 -2.58 -16.26 -17.55
N GLY A 275 -2.25 -17.55 -17.66
CA GLY A 275 -2.02 -18.24 -18.94
C GLY A 275 -0.60 -18.74 -19.23
N LYS A 276 0.35 -18.68 -18.28
CA LYS A 276 1.72 -19.22 -18.51
C LYS A 276 2.15 -20.26 -17.47
N SER A 277 2.88 -21.23 -18.01
CA SER A 277 3.47 -22.46 -17.48
C SER A 277 4.07 -22.44 -16.08
N MET A 278 3.98 -23.59 -15.43
CA MET A 278 4.35 -24.04 -14.09
C MET A 278 5.85 -23.96 -13.69
N LEU A 279 6.63 -23.01 -14.12
CA LEU A 279 8.00 -22.86 -13.61
C LEU A 279 8.15 -21.51 -12.88
N PRO A 280 8.61 -21.49 -11.62
CA PRO A 280 8.79 -20.28 -10.84
C PRO A 280 10.14 -19.61 -11.21
N VAL A 281 10.27 -19.18 -12.46
CA VAL A 281 11.30 -18.21 -12.83
C VAL A 281 10.59 -16.87 -12.87
N ALA A 282 10.87 -16.03 -11.91
CA ALA A 282 10.38 -14.65 -11.91
C ALA A 282 10.83 -14.00 -13.22
N GLU A 283 9.88 -13.77 -14.15
CA GLU A 283 10.17 -12.99 -15.35
C GLU A 283 10.64 -11.58 -14.92
N PRO A 284 11.62 -10.98 -15.60
CA PRO A 284 11.99 -9.60 -15.35
C PRO A 284 10.75 -8.72 -15.50
N GLY A 285 10.29 -8.11 -14.42
CA GLY A 285 9.04 -7.32 -14.37
C GLY A 285 7.83 -8.00 -13.72
N ALA A 286 7.94 -9.24 -13.25
CA ALA A 286 6.87 -9.85 -12.44
C ALA A 286 6.74 -9.10 -11.10
N ARG A 287 5.52 -8.68 -10.79
CA ARG A 287 5.20 -8.03 -9.52
C ARG A 287 5.31 -9.05 -8.39
N VAL A 288 6.10 -8.74 -7.41
CA VAL A 288 6.36 -9.63 -6.27
C VAL A 288 5.98 -8.90 -4.99
N HIS A 289 4.90 -9.35 -4.35
CA HIS A 289 4.43 -8.78 -3.10
C HIS A 289 4.71 -9.70 -1.92
N SER A 290 4.87 -9.13 -0.74
CA SER A 290 4.95 -9.92 0.48
C SER A 290 3.57 -10.50 0.84
N LYS A 291 3.55 -11.60 1.59
CA LYS A 291 2.31 -12.15 2.14
C LYS A 291 1.58 -11.11 2.98
N LEU A 292 2.32 -10.27 3.73
CA LEU A 292 1.74 -9.18 4.50
C LEU A 292 1.04 -8.14 3.61
N ASP A 293 1.54 -7.85 2.41
CA ASP A 293 0.90 -6.91 1.49
C ASP A 293 -0.45 -7.45 1.01
N HIS A 294 -0.52 -8.74 0.68
CA HIS A 294 -1.77 -9.42 0.36
C HIS A 294 -2.75 -9.40 1.55
N ALA A 295 -2.26 -9.67 2.76
CA ALA A 295 -3.07 -9.61 3.98
C ALA A 295 -3.60 -8.20 4.25
N CYS A 296 -2.79 -7.16 4.08
CA CYS A 296 -3.22 -5.77 4.23
C CYS A 296 -4.24 -5.35 3.18
N THR A 297 -4.05 -5.75 1.92
CA THR A 297 -5.03 -5.51 0.84
C THR A 297 -6.38 -6.17 1.17
N THR A 298 -6.34 -7.43 1.63
CA THR A 298 -7.54 -8.16 2.08
C THR A 298 -8.20 -7.48 3.28
N ALA A 299 -7.40 -7.01 4.23
CA ALA A 299 -7.89 -6.29 5.40
C ALA A 299 -8.65 -5.01 5.03
N VAL A 300 -8.12 -4.23 4.07
CA VAL A 300 -8.81 -3.03 3.55
C VAL A 300 -10.12 -3.40 2.87
N ALA A 301 -10.11 -4.41 1.99
CA ALA A 301 -11.29 -4.84 1.26
C ALA A 301 -12.39 -5.35 2.21
N LEU A 302 -12.03 -6.17 3.22
CA LEU A 302 -12.96 -6.64 4.24
C LEU A 302 -13.49 -5.49 5.11
N ALA A 303 -12.63 -4.55 5.52
CA ALA A 303 -13.03 -3.40 6.30
C ALA A 303 -14.05 -2.53 5.55
N GLN A 304 -13.83 -2.29 4.26
CA GLN A 304 -14.78 -1.56 3.40
C GLN A 304 -16.13 -2.29 3.33
N LEU A 305 -16.11 -3.60 3.07
CA LEU A 305 -17.34 -4.41 2.98
C LEU A 305 -18.08 -4.45 4.32
N ALA A 306 -17.39 -4.66 5.43
CA ALA A 306 -17.97 -4.74 6.77
C ALA A 306 -18.57 -3.40 7.21
N LEU A 307 -17.86 -2.29 7.01
CA LEU A 307 -18.37 -0.93 7.30
C LEU A 307 -19.57 -0.59 6.43
N TYR A 308 -19.55 -0.99 5.15
CA TYR A 308 -20.69 -0.82 4.24
C TYR A 308 -21.90 -1.63 4.70
N SER A 309 -21.68 -2.82 5.23
CA SER A 309 -22.70 -3.68 5.85
C SER A 309 -23.18 -3.20 7.23
N GLY A 310 -22.68 -2.06 7.73
CA GLY A 310 -23.06 -1.49 9.02
C GLY A 310 -22.33 -2.11 10.22
N ASP A 311 -21.33 -2.95 10.04
CA ASP A 311 -20.54 -3.54 11.10
C ASP A 311 -19.47 -2.57 11.63
N ARG A 312 -18.88 -2.90 12.78
CA ARG A 312 -17.79 -2.15 13.39
C ARG A 312 -16.48 -2.90 13.14
N VAL A 313 -15.48 -2.23 12.61
CA VAL A 313 -14.20 -2.87 12.26
C VAL A 313 -13.10 -2.43 13.21
N GLY A 314 -12.37 -3.38 13.77
CA GLY A 314 -11.16 -3.18 14.56
C GLY A 314 -9.94 -3.81 13.90
N LEU A 315 -8.74 -3.36 14.27
CA LEU A 315 -7.46 -3.89 13.80
C LEU A 315 -6.57 -4.26 14.98
N LEU A 316 -5.89 -5.39 14.85
CA LEU A 316 -4.79 -5.80 15.70
C LEU A 316 -3.67 -6.34 14.82
N ALA A 317 -2.57 -5.63 14.70
CA ALA A 317 -1.38 -6.08 13.98
C ALA A 317 -0.26 -6.33 14.98
N TYR A 318 0.39 -7.48 14.89
CA TYR A 318 1.39 -7.93 15.84
C TYR A 318 2.51 -8.73 15.18
N GLY A 319 3.70 -8.59 15.72
CA GLY A 319 4.87 -9.40 15.43
C GLY A 319 5.43 -9.96 16.72
N SER A 320 6.70 -9.71 17.04
CA SER A 320 7.29 -9.98 18.37
C SER A 320 6.61 -9.16 19.48
N GLY A 321 5.95 -8.07 19.11
CA GLY A 321 5.14 -7.20 19.96
C GLY A 321 3.91 -6.70 19.22
N LEU A 322 3.14 -5.84 19.89
CA LEU A 322 1.98 -5.20 19.28
C LEU A 322 2.45 -4.01 18.43
N GLN A 323 2.17 -4.03 17.11
CA GLN A 323 2.50 -2.94 16.21
C GLN A 323 1.37 -1.91 16.12
N GLN A 324 0.15 -2.37 15.83
CA GLN A 324 -1.00 -1.47 15.65
C GLN A 324 -2.23 -2.03 16.36
N ARG A 325 -3.02 -1.10 16.91
CA ARG A 325 -4.27 -1.42 17.58
C ARG A 325 -5.29 -0.33 17.29
N LEU A 326 -6.40 -0.71 16.67
CA LEU A 326 -7.54 0.16 16.43
C LEU A 326 -8.81 -0.53 16.95
N LEU A 327 -9.52 0.11 17.87
CA LEU A 327 -10.77 -0.42 18.41
C LEU A 327 -11.89 -0.41 17.37
N PRO A 328 -12.88 -1.32 17.45
CA PRO A 328 -13.98 -1.37 16.51
C PRO A 328 -14.76 -0.07 16.42
N GLY A 329 -14.78 0.53 15.24
CA GLY A 329 -15.44 1.79 14.94
C GLY A 329 -16.19 1.75 13.62
N ARG A 330 -16.81 2.88 13.23
CA ARG A 330 -17.64 3.03 12.03
C ARG A 330 -17.37 4.33 11.28
N GLY A 331 -17.85 4.36 10.04
CA GLY A 331 -17.88 5.56 9.21
C GLY A 331 -16.56 5.86 8.49
N ALA A 332 -16.61 6.88 7.62
CA ALA A 332 -15.50 7.21 6.74
C ALA A 332 -14.25 7.71 7.48
N ALA A 333 -14.41 8.39 8.61
CA ALA A 333 -13.28 8.84 9.44
C ALA A 333 -12.53 7.64 10.04
N HIS A 334 -13.27 6.63 10.51
CA HIS A 334 -12.69 5.39 11.04
C HIS A 334 -12.01 4.59 9.94
N MET A 335 -12.58 4.51 8.73
CA MET A 335 -11.94 3.85 7.59
C MET A 335 -10.60 4.51 7.22
N ARG A 336 -10.53 5.85 7.25
CA ARG A 336 -9.25 6.55 7.04
C ARG A 336 -8.22 6.19 8.11
N GLN A 337 -8.62 6.18 9.38
CA GLN A 337 -7.75 5.78 10.48
C GLN A 337 -7.30 4.32 10.36
N PHE A 338 -8.18 3.43 9.88
CA PHE A 338 -7.86 2.04 9.63
C PHE A 338 -6.79 1.88 8.53
N ILE A 339 -6.94 2.59 7.41
CA ILE A 339 -5.97 2.61 6.31
C ILE A 339 -4.62 3.17 6.78
N GLU A 340 -4.64 4.27 7.57
CA GLU A 340 -3.43 4.85 8.16
C GLU A 340 -2.72 3.88 9.09
N SER A 341 -3.47 3.17 9.94
CA SER A 341 -2.89 2.16 10.83
C SER A 341 -2.28 1.01 10.05
N LEU A 342 -2.94 0.53 8.97
CA LEU A 342 -2.40 -0.53 8.11
C LEU A 342 -1.15 -0.10 7.34
N ALA A 343 -1.06 1.15 6.93
CA ALA A 343 0.12 1.64 6.22
C ALA A 343 1.39 1.63 7.10
N GLN A 344 1.23 1.71 8.41
CA GLN A 344 2.33 1.65 9.39
C GLN A 344 2.74 0.22 9.75
N VAL A 345 1.95 -0.79 9.36
CA VAL A 345 2.26 -2.19 9.64
C VAL A 345 3.38 -2.67 8.73
N HIS A 346 4.39 -3.30 9.30
CA HIS A 346 5.54 -3.85 8.57
C HIS A 346 5.90 -5.25 9.06
N ALA A 347 6.47 -6.06 8.18
CA ALA A 347 6.89 -7.41 8.55
C ALA A 347 8.22 -7.38 9.30
N GLU A 348 8.23 -8.01 10.48
CA GLU A 348 9.42 -8.12 11.34
C GLU A 348 10.33 -9.29 10.92
N SER A 349 11.56 -9.28 11.41
CA SER A 349 12.50 -10.40 11.25
C SER A 349 12.33 -11.48 12.32
N GLY A 350 11.63 -11.16 13.40
CA GLY A 350 11.35 -12.05 14.52
C GLY A 350 10.09 -12.89 14.34
N GLU A 351 9.92 -13.88 15.21
CA GLU A 351 8.68 -14.65 15.27
C GLU A 351 7.55 -13.85 15.92
N ALA A 352 6.33 -14.13 15.55
CA ALA A 352 5.14 -13.50 16.11
C ALA A 352 4.75 -14.11 17.45
N ASP A 353 4.38 -13.24 18.41
CA ASP A 353 3.87 -13.66 19.74
C ASP A 353 2.33 -13.82 19.68
N HIS A 354 1.88 -14.99 19.25
CA HIS A 354 0.46 -15.33 19.10
C HIS A 354 -0.29 -15.32 20.45
N LEU A 355 0.34 -15.75 21.53
CA LEU A 355 -0.31 -15.77 22.85
C LEU A 355 -0.58 -14.37 23.38
N ARG A 356 0.38 -13.46 23.21
CA ARG A 356 0.22 -12.07 23.60
C ARG A 356 -0.86 -11.38 22.79
N ALA A 357 -0.93 -11.66 21.49
CA ALA A 357 -1.96 -11.11 20.61
C ALA A 357 -3.36 -11.57 21.04
N THR A 358 -3.55 -12.87 21.28
CA THR A 358 -4.83 -13.44 21.71
C THR A 358 -5.24 -12.96 23.11
N ALA A 359 -4.31 -12.90 24.07
CA ALA A 359 -4.56 -12.34 25.40
C ALA A 359 -4.96 -10.87 25.34
N THR A 360 -4.33 -10.10 24.43
CA THR A 360 -4.68 -8.69 24.21
C THR A 360 -6.08 -8.56 23.62
N LEU A 361 -6.41 -9.35 22.61
CA LEU A 361 -7.72 -9.33 21.97
C LEU A 361 -8.84 -9.71 22.93
N ASN A 362 -8.67 -10.75 23.75
CA ASN A 362 -9.64 -11.17 24.77
C ASN A 362 -9.94 -10.08 25.80
N ARG A 363 -8.94 -9.24 26.13
CA ARG A 363 -9.13 -8.09 27.03
C ARG A 363 -9.86 -6.95 26.35
N LEU A 364 -9.58 -6.69 25.06
CA LEU A 364 -10.17 -5.59 24.31
C LEU A 364 -11.61 -5.88 23.87
N GLN A 365 -11.92 -7.16 23.61
CA GLN A 365 -13.22 -7.59 23.09
C GLN A 365 -13.87 -8.60 24.03
N PRO A 366 -14.57 -8.15 25.10
CA PRO A 366 -15.24 -9.05 26.04
C PRO A 366 -16.54 -9.65 25.49
N ARG A 367 -17.15 -9.02 24.47
CA ARG A 367 -18.40 -9.46 23.85
C ARG A 367 -18.10 -10.29 22.58
N ARG A 368 -19.04 -11.12 22.17
CA ARG A 368 -18.93 -11.92 20.93
C ARG A 368 -18.62 -11.05 19.73
N ALA A 369 -17.72 -11.50 18.88
CA ALA A 369 -17.24 -10.80 17.68
C ALA A 369 -16.84 -11.81 16.62
N LEU A 370 -16.78 -11.37 15.36
CA LEU A 370 -16.07 -12.07 14.31
C LEU A 370 -14.59 -11.68 14.36
N ILE A 371 -13.71 -12.67 14.36
CA ILE A 371 -12.27 -12.49 14.33
C ILE A 371 -11.76 -13.11 13.03
N LEU A 372 -11.25 -12.28 12.11
CA LEU A 372 -10.43 -12.73 11.01
C LEU A 372 -8.97 -12.76 11.50
N TRP A 373 -8.36 -13.92 11.54
CA TRP A 373 -6.95 -14.07 11.91
C TRP A 373 -6.16 -14.58 10.72
N VAL A 374 -5.29 -13.71 10.16
CA VAL A 374 -4.44 -14.02 9.01
C VAL A 374 -3.00 -14.25 9.48
N THR A 375 -2.46 -15.41 9.17
CA THR A 375 -1.09 -15.82 9.55
C THR A 375 -0.50 -16.80 8.55
N ASP A 376 0.79 -17.08 8.66
CA ASP A 376 1.46 -18.19 7.99
C ASP A 376 1.86 -19.27 8.99
N LEU A 377 1.58 -20.53 8.67
CA LEU A 377 1.77 -21.65 9.57
C LEU A 377 3.04 -22.48 9.30
N ALA A 378 3.94 -22.08 8.42
CA ALA A 378 5.05 -22.93 7.99
C ALA A 378 5.94 -23.42 9.14
N GLU A 379 6.21 -22.58 10.13
CA GLU A 379 7.03 -22.95 11.30
C GLU A 379 6.19 -23.10 12.59
N THR A 380 5.13 -22.32 12.71
CA THR A 380 4.21 -22.39 13.86
C THR A 380 3.43 -23.69 13.93
N ALA A 381 3.40 -24.47 12.86
CA ALA A 381 2.82 -25.82 12.88
C ALA A 381 3.46 -26.75 13.94
N MET A 382 4.64 -26.43 14.43
CA MET A 382 5.30 -27.15 15.53
C MET A 382 4.94 -26.60 16.92
N ARG A 383 4.27 -25.46 17.02
CA ARG A 383 3.97 -24.79 18.29
C ARG A 383 2.47 -24.90 18.62
N PRO A 384 2.09 -25.53 19.73
CA PRO A 384 0.70 -25.58 20.16
C PRO A 384 0.12 -24.20 20.53
N GLU A 385 0.94 -23.19 20.70
CA GLU A 385 0.56 -21.83 21.10
C GLU A 385 -0.50 -21.18 20.20
N VAL A 386 -0.45 -21.42 18.88
CA VAL A 386 -1.47 -20.93 17.93
C VAL A 386 -2.81 -21.61 18.20
N ILE A 387 -2.80 -22.94 18.47
CA ILE A 387 -4.00 -23.71 18.78
C ILE A 387 -4.57 -23.23 20.11
N ASP A 388 -3.74 -23.10 21.13
CA ASP A 388 -4.18 -22.65 22.46
C ASP A 388 -4.79 -21.26 22.41
N GLY A 389 -4.17 -20.34 21.66
CA GLY A 389 -4.70 -19.02 21.42
C GLY A 389 -6.04 -19.04 20.66
N ALA A 390 -6.15 -19.84 19.60
CA ALA A 390 -7.37 -19.99 18.83
C ALA A 390 -8.50 -20.58 19.67
N VAL A 391 -8.24 -21.64 20.46
CA VAL A 391 -9.22 -22.26 21.36
C VAL A 391 -9.73 -21.27 22.42
N GLN A 392 -8.85 -20.41 22.94
CA GLN A 392 -9.28 -19.35 23.87
C GLN A 392 -10.24 -18.35 23.21
N LEU A 393 -10.00 -17.98 21.96
CA LEU A 393 -10.87 -17.08 21.21
C LEU A 393 -12.21 -17.74 20.86
N LEU A 394 -12.20 -19.01 20.47
CA LEU A 394 -13.39 -19.77 20.09
C LEU A 394 -14.42 -19.93 21.21
N ARG A 395 -14.01 -19.83 22.48
CA ARG A 395 -14.94 -19.85 23.62
C ARG A 395 -15.98 -18.74 23.58
N ARG A 396 -15.70 -17.62 22.92
CA ARG A 396 -16.54 -16.43 22.92
C ARG A 396 -16.84 -15.85 21.54
N HIS A 397 -15.93 -16.06 20.59
CA HIS A 397 -15.93 -15.41 19.30
C HIS A 397 -16.14 -16.41 18.16
N VAL A 398 -16.52 -15.94 17.01
CA VAL A 398 -16.44 -16.69 15.76
C VAL A 398 -15.06 -16.41 15.16
N LEU A 399 -14.26 -17.46 14.98
CA LEU A 399 -12.91 -17.34 14.45
C LEU A 399 -12.88 -17.82 13.00
N LEU A 400 -12.56 -16.90 12.09
CA LEU A 400 -12.16 -17.19 10.73
C LEU A 400 -10.62 -17.16 10.66
N PHE A 401 -10.05 -18.35 10.69
CA PHE A 401 -8.61 -18.55 10.68
C PHE A 401 -8.13 -18.76 9.25
N VAL A 402 -7.24 -17.89 8.77
CA VAL A 402 -6.72 -17.91 7.41
C VAL A 402 -5.22 -18.16 7.44
N ALA A 403 -4.85 -19.32 6.93
CA ALA A 403 -3.46 -19.71 6.72
C ALA A 403 -3.07 -19.38 5.27
N MET A 404 -1.98 -18.65 5.10
CA MET A 404 -1.47 -18.31 3.76
C MET A 404 -0.62 -19.45 3.21
N ALA A 405 -1.02 -20.04 2.10
CA ALA A 405 -0.33 -21.15 1.46
C ALA A 405 1.10 -20.76 0.99
N GLN A 406 1.93 -21.78 0.84
CA GLN A 406 3.29 -21.69 0.33
C GLN A 406 3.39 -22.52 -0.96
N PRO A 407 3.00 -21.97 -2.11
CA PRO A 407 2.95 -22.72 -3.36
C PRO A 407 4.31 -23.29 -3.78
N GLU A 408 5.40 -22.68 -3.32
CA GLU A 408 6.76 -23.18 -3.55
C GLU A 408 7.02 -24.49 -2.80
N VAL A 409 6.62 -24.57 -1.52
CA VAL A 409 6.73 -25.78 -0.69
C VAL A 409 5.84 -26.89 -1.25
N GLU A 410 4.61 -26.55 -1.64
CA GLU A 410 3.69 -27.51 -2.26
C GLU A 410 4.23 -28.06 -3.58
N SER A 411 4.82 -27.21 -4.41
CA SER A 411 5.43 -27.62 -5.67
C SER A 411 6.61 -28.59 -5.46
N ILE A 412 7.43 -28.34 -4.43
CA ILE A 412 8.55 -29.22 -4.06
C ILE A 412 8.02 -30.55 -3.49
N ALA A 413 6.96 -30.52 -2.67
CA ALA A 413 6.35 -31.70 -2.08
C ALA A 413 5.75 -32.66 -3.15
N GLN A 414 5.22 -32.09 -4.24
CA GLN A 414 4.61 -32.82 -5.35
C GLN A 414 5.61 -33.21 -6.47
N ALA A 415 6.79 -32.61 -6.48
CA ALA A 415 7.80 -32.86 -7.51
C ALA A 415 8.37 -34.28 -7.39
N ARG A 416 8.64 -34.92 -8.53
CA ARG A 416 9.39 -36.18 -8.58
C ARG A 416 10.89 -35.91 -8.43
N PRO A 417 11.54 -36.36 -7.35
CA PRO A 417 12.96 -36.08 -7.13
C PRO A 417 13.82 -36.85 -8.12
N LYS A 418 14.81 -36.18 -8.71
CA LYS A 418 15.76 -36.76 -9.69
C LYS A 418 17.12 -37.09 -9.07
N ASN A 419 17.41 -36.57 -7.88
CA ASN A 419 18.67 -36.82 -7.16
C ASN A 419 18.41 -36.89 -5.66
N LEU A 420 19.43 -37.29 -4.87
CA LEU A 420 19.35 -37.47 -3.44
C LEU A 420 18.97 -36.17 -2.69
N GLU A 421 19.54 -35.03 -3.12
CA GLU A 421 19.24 -33.74 -2.53
C GLU A 421 17.76 -33.33 -2.73
N GLN A 422 17.24 -33.51 -3.94
CA GLN A 422 15.83 -33.25 -4.24
C GLN A 422 14.90 -34.19 -3.46
N MET A 423 15.33 -35.45 -3.21
CA MET A 423 14.57 -36.41 -2.38
C MET A 423 14.45 -35.92 -0.93
N PHE A 424 15.52 -35.43 -0.32
CA PHE A 424 15.47 -34.87 1.03
C PHE A 424 14.63 -33.58 1.08
N ARG A 425 14.75 -32.73 0.08
CA ARG A 425 13.91 -31.51 -0.02
C ARG A 425 12.43 -31.86 -0.17
N ALA A 426 12.10 -32.82 -1.03
CA ALA A 426 10.72 -33.26 -1.21
C ALA A 426 10.15 -33.90 0.07
N ALA A 427 10.92 -34.73 0.76
CA ALA A 427 10.50 -35.32 2.04
C ALA A 427 10.25 -34.26 3.12
N ALA A 428 11.15 -33.28 3.25
CA ALA A 428 10.97 -32.18 4.19
C ALA A 428 9.74 -31.32 3.83
N ALA A 429 9.53 -31.03 2.55
CA ALA A 429 8.36 -30.27 2.10
C ALA A 429 7.04 -31.03 2.34
N GLN A 430 7.02 -32.36 2.12
CA GLN A 430 5.86 -33.21 2.44
C GLN A 430 5.56 -33.22 3.93
N GLU A 431 6.60 -33.32 4.78
CA GLU A 431 6.43 -33.27 6.23
C GLU A 431 5.86 -31.92 6.67
N MET A 432 6.36 -30.81 6.14
CA MET A 432 5.84 -29.46 6.44
C MET A 432 4.37 -29.34 6.03
N ALA A 433 4.02 -29.78 4.82
CA ALA A 433 2.64 -29.75 4.32
C ALA A 433 1.71 -30.60 5.20
N GLY A 434 2.10 -31.82 5.55
CA GLY A 434 1.31 -32.70 6.41
C GLY A 434 1.09 -32.15 7.84
N ARG A 435 2.12 -31.51 8.42
CA ARG A 435 1.99 -30.86 9.73
C ARG A 435 1.03 -29.68 9.67
N ARG A 436 1.08 -28.89 8.61
CA ARG A 436 0.18 -27.77 8.38
C ARG A 436 -1.28 -28.23 8.26
N GLU A 437 -1.52 -29.26 7.45
CA GLU A 437 -2.85 -29.86 7.27
C GLU A 437 -3.42 -30.38 8.59
N LEU A 438 -2.61 -31.09 9.38
CA LEU A 438 -3.00 -31.57 10.70
C LEU A 438 -3.37 -30.44 11.65
N LEU A 439 -2.65 -29.32 11.63
CA LEU A 439 -2.93 -28.16 12.46
C LEU A 439 -4.26 -27.51 12.07
N LEU A 440 -4.50 -27.33 10.77
CA LEU A 440 -5.77 -26.78 10.27
C LEU A 440 -6.95 -27.69 10.59
N ALA A 441 -6.78 -29.01 10.49
CA ALA A 441 -7.80 -29.98 10.88
C ALA A 441 -8.14 -29.85 12.37
N ARG A 442 -7.14 -29.78 13.26
CA ARG A 442 -7.35 -29.56 14.71
C ARG A 442 -8.09 -28.25 15.00
N LEU A 443 -7.73 -27.15 14.33
CA LEU A 443 -8.45 -25.88 14.49
C LEU A 443 -9.91 -26.01 14.07
N HIS A 444 -10.16 -26.74 12.99
CA HIS A 444 -11.51 -27.00 12.50
C HIS A 444 -12.32 -27.86 13.50
N GLU A 445 -11.72 -28.90 14.07
CA GLU A 445 -12.33 -29.74 15.13
C GLU A 445 -12.74 -28.93 16.36
N HIS A 446 -11.98 -27.90 16.71
CA HIS A 446 -12.31 -26.96 17.77
C HIS A 446 -13.36 -25.91 17.39
N GLY A 447 -13.86 -25.92 16.15
CA GLY A 447 -14.93 -25.04 15.67
C GLY A 447 -14.46 -23.76 14.98
N ALA A 448 -13.18 -23.64 14.64
CA ALA A 448 -12.70 -22.56 13.80
C ALA A 448 -13.15 -22.77 12.34
N LEU A 449 -13.48 -21.67 11.67
CA LEU A 449 -13.63 -21.66 10.22
C LEU A 449 -12.23 -21.47 9.63
N THR A 450 -11.67 -22.55 9.07
CA THR A 450 -10.29 -22.54 8.54
C THR A 450 -10.30 -22.37 7.03
N LEU A 451 -9.41 -21.51 6.53
CA LEU A 451 -9.12 -21.34 5.12
C LEU A 451 -7.61 -21.51 4.90
N ASP A 452 -7.25 -22.33 3.93
CA ASP A 452 -5.90 -22.45 3.40
C ASP A 452 -5.87 -21.91 1.98
N LEU A 453 -5.23 -20.74 1.78
CA LEU A 453 -5.42 -19.96 0.57
C LEU A 453 -4.09 -19.47 0.00
N ASN A 454 -4.00 -19.52 -1.31
CA ASN A 454 -2.96 -18.79 -2.03
C ASN A 454 -3.16 -17.28 -1.83
N PRO A 455 -2.07 -16.49 -1.72
CA PRO A 455 -2.17 -15.05 -1.53
C PRO A 455 -3.04 -14.32 -2.56
N GLU A 456 -3.09 -14.81 -3.79
CA GLU A 456 -3.89 -14.22 -4.88
C GLU A 456 -5.40 -14.38 -4.66
N GLU A 457 -5.83 -15.50 -4.08
CA GLU A 457 -7.23 -15.83 -3.84
C GLU A 457 -7.72 -15.33 -2.47
N LEU A 458 -6.80 -14.81 -1.66
CA LEU A 458 -7.07 -14.44 -0.27
C LEU A 458 -8.24 -13.47 -0.15
N THR A 459 -8.23 -12.40 -0.94
CA THR A 459 -9.24 -11.34 -0.83
C THR A 459 -10.63 -11.86 -1.19
N SER A 460 -10.81 -12.50 -2.34
CA SER A 460 -12.12 -13.00 -2.79
C SER A 460 -12.68 -14.06 -1.86
N SER A 461 -11.84 -14.98 -1.39
CA SER A 461 -12.25 -16.07 -0.50
C SER A 461 -12.66 -15.55 0.88
N VAL A 462 -11.89 -14.62 1.47
CA VAL A 462 -12.21 -14.01 2.76
C VAL A 462 -13.51 -13.22 2.69
N LEU A 463 -13.72 -12.43 1.63
CA LEU A 463 -14.96 -11.66 1.44
C LEU A 463 -16.18 -12.58 1.29
N ASN A 464 -16.08 -13.66 0.49
CA ASN A 464 -17.13 -14.66 0.36
C ASN A 464 -17.46 -15.32 1.71
N GLN A 465 -16.44 -15.71 2.46
CA GLN A 465 -16.64 -16.34 3.75
C GLN A 465 -17.28 -15.40 4.77
N TYR A 466 -16.87 -14.13 4.79
CA TYR A 466 -17.52 -13.12 5.62
C TYR A 466 -19.01 -12.99 5.29
N LEU A 467 -19.39 -12.91 4.01
CA LEU A 467 -20.79 -12.85 3.60
C LEU A 467 -21.56 -14.10 4.00
N THR A 468 -20.98 -15.28 3.87
CA THR A 468 -21.58 -16.56 4.30
C THR A 468 -21.82 -16.59 5.82
N ILE A 469 -20.85 -16.11 6.62
CA ILE A 469 -20.99 -15.99 8.07
C ILE A 469 -22.15 -15.05 8.43
N LYS A 470 -22.25 -13.95 7.72
CA LYS A 470 -23.32 -12.96 7.92
C LYS A 470 -24.70 -13.50 7.49
N GLU A 471 -24.79 -14.20 6.36
CA GLU A 471 -26.02 -14.89 5.91
C GLU A 471 -26.52 -15.89 6.95
N ARG A 472 -25.63 -16.64 7.57
CA ARG A 472 -25.96 -17.67 8.59
C ARG A 472 -26.20 -17.09 9.99
N ALA A 473 -26.08 -15.77 10.16
CA ALA A 473 -26.22 -15.08 11.44
C ALA A 473 -25.39 -15.77 12.58
N MET A 474 -24.16 -16.18 12.25
CA MET A 474 -23.30 -16.92 13.19
C MET A 474 -22.68 -16.04 14.28
N VAL A 475 -22.72 -14.72 14.16
CA VAL A 475 -22.10 -13.76 15.09
C VAL A 475 -23.14 -13.00 15.89
#